data_cebfe17cfecb8703fa415d2ff4be5a5a
#
_entry.id   cebfe17cfecb8703fa415d2ff4be5a5a
#
_cell.length_a   1.000
_cell.length_b   1.000
_cell.length_c   1.000
_cell.angle_alpha   90.00
_cell.angle_beta   90.00
_cell.angle_gamma   90.00
#
_symmetry.space_group_name_H-M   'P 1'
#
loop_
_entity.id
_entity.type
_entity.pdbx_description
1 polymer ?
#
loop_
_entity_poly.entity_id
_entity_poly.type
_entity_poly.pdbx_seq_one_letter_code
_entity_poly.pdbx_strand_id
1 'polypeptide(L)' 'MPKKETKSYITKLWGIAKSPELKLTGEELHLLVLAHTGKESIRELNIRELNTCIRVLLDMKDSARSAAKGKQERY' A
#
# COMPACT_ATOMS: atom_id res chain seq x y z
N MET A 1 17.03 3.15 -16.21
CA MET A 1 15.97 2.35 -16.51
C MET A 1 14.91 2.40 -15.52
N PRO A 2 13.80 2.83 -15.91
CA PRO A 2 12.69 2.98 -15.03
C PRO A 2 12.25 1.70 -14.38
N LYS A 3 12.47 0.58 -15.02
CA LYS A 3 12.03 -0.66 -14.45
C LYS A 3 12.69 -1.01 -13.16
N LYS A 4 13.92 -0.63 -12.96
CA LYS A 4 14.56 -0.94 -11.73
C LYS A 4 13.97 -0.16 -10.61
N GLU A 5 13.60 1.09 -10.88
CA GLU A 5 13.04 1.91 -9.85
C GLU A 5 11.66 1.41 -9.48
N THR A 6 10.86 1.02 -10.47
CA THR A 6 9.53 0.54 -10.16
C THR A 6 9.58 -0.76 -9.39
N LYS A 7 10.61 -1.57 -9.64
CA LYS A 7 10.73 -2.82 -8.94
C LYS A 7 10.91 -2.57 -7.45
N SER A 8 11.70 -1.59 -7.11
CA SER A 8 11.95 -1.24 -5.73
C SER A 8 10.64 -0.77 -5.07
N TYR A 9 9.88 0.03 -5.78
CA TYR A 9 8.62 0.54 -5.27
C TYR A 9 7.61 -0.60 -5.12
N ILE A 10 7.61 -1.53 -6.05
CA ILE A 10 6.72 -2.67 -5.98
C ILE A 10 7.04 -3.52 -4.74
N THR A 11 8.32 -3.74 -4.48
CA THR A 11 8.73 -4.49 -3.31
C THR A 11 8.28 -3.79 -2.05
N LYS A 12 8.40 -2.47 -2.01
CA LYS A 12 8.00 -1.71 -0.86
C LYS A 12 6.48 -1.80 -0.68
N LEU A 13 5.75 -1.71 -1.77
CA LEU A 13 4.30 -1.78 -1.74
C LEU A 13 3.84 -3.11 -1.13
N TRP A 14 4.41 -4.21 -1.59
CA TRP A 14 4.05 -5.51 -1.07
C TRP A 14 4.44 -5.65 0.40
N GLY A 15 5.59 -5.11 0.77
CA GLY A 15 6.04 -5.16 2.15
C GLY A 15 5.07 -4.45 3.09
N ILE A 16 4.56 -3.30 2.67
CA ILE A 16 3.62 -2.56 3.49
C ILE A 16 2.28 -3.30 3.53
N ALA A 17 1.84 -3.82 2.40
CA ALA A 17 0.56 -4.51 2.33
C ALA A 17 0.54 -5.74 3.23
N LYS A 18 1.67 -6.41 3.34
CA LYS A 18 1.73 -7.60 4.15
C LYS A 18 2.16 -7.35 5.58
N SER A 19 2.25 -6.10 5.97
CA SER A 19 2.65 -5.78 7.34
C SER A 19 1.60 -6.28 8.32
N PRO A 20 1.98 -6.51 9.56
CA PRO A 20 1.03 -7.01 10.56
C PRO A 20 -0.15 -6.09 10.78
N GLU A 21 0.01 -4.80 10.54
CA GLU A 21 -1.07 -3.86 10.71
C GLU A 21 -2.14 -4.02 9.65
N LEU A 22 -1.77 -4.37 8.43
CA LEU A 22 -2.72 -4.45 7.35
C LEU A 22 -3.07 -5.87 6.96
N LYS A 23 -2.09 -6.74 6.91
CA LYS A 23 -2.32 -8.13 6.54
C LYS A 23 -3.17 -8.30 5.30
N LEU A 24 -2.90 -7.51 4.30
CA LEU A 24 -3.66 -7.61 3.06
C LEU A 24 -3.23 -8.82 2.26
N THR A 25 -4.18 -9.46 1.62
CA THR A 25 -3.85 -10.57 0.74
C THR A 25 -3.49 -9.97 -0.61
N GLY A 26 -2.92 -10.78 -1.48
CA GLY A 26 -2.59 -10.32 -2.81
C GLY A 26 -3.81 -9.84 -3.55
N GLU A 27 -4.92 -10.54 -3.37
CA GLU A 27 -6.14 -10.17 -4.01
C GLU A 27 -6.63 -8.82 -3.55
N GLU A 28 -6.57 -8.59 -2.25
CA GLU A 28 -6.99 -7.32 -1.69
C GLU A 28 -6.10 -6.18 -2.18
N LEU A 29 -4.81 -6.44 -2.28
CA LEU A 29 -3.89 -5.44 -2.77
C LEU A 29 -4.19 -5.10 -4.23
N HIS A 30 -4.48 -6.11 -5.04
CA HIS A 30 -4.81 -5.87 -6.44
C HIS A 30 -6.10 -5.07 -6.58
N LEU A 31 -7.08 -5.34 -5.73
CA LEU A 31 -8.32 -4.57 -5.78
C LEU A 31 -8.07 -3.12 -5.38
N LEU A 32 -7.22 -2.91 -4.41
CA LEU A 32 -6.90 -1.57 -3.98
C LEU A 32 -6.19 -0.81 -5.10
N VAL A 33 -5.26 -1.47 -5.76
CA VAL A 33 -4.54 -0.86 -6.86
C VAL A 33 -5.50 -0.51 -7.98
N LEU A 34 -6.40 -1.42 -8.31
CA LEU A 34 -7.37 -1.19 -9.36
C LEU A 34 -8.25 0.01 -9.01
N ALA A 35 -8.69 0.08 -7.77
CA ALA A 35 -9.56 1.17 -7.33
C ALA A 35 -8.88 2.53 -7.42
N HIS A 36 -7.59 2.58 -7.18
CA HIS A 36 -6.89 3.86 -7.16
C HIS A 36 -6.21 4.23 -8.48
N THR A 37 -5.89 3.27 -9.29
CA THR A 37 -5.16 3.56 -10.53
C THR A 37 -5.90 3.13 -11.78
N GLY A 38 -6.90 2.28 -11.64
CA GLY A 38 -7.60 1.74 -12.79
C GLY A 38 -6.85 0.64 -13.50
N LYS A 39 -5.73 0.19 -12.94
CA LYS A 39 -4.95 -0.88 -13.54
C LYS A 39 -4.95 -2.09 -12.66
N GLU A 40 -5.09 -3.25 -13.25
CA GLU A 40 -5.13 -4.47 -12.47
C GLU A 40 -3.74 -4.98 -12.14
N SER A 41 -2.77 -4.69 -12.94
CA SER A 41 -1.44 -5.23 -12.75
C SER A 41 -0.52 -4.24 -12.07
N ILE A 42 0.05 -4.64 -10.95
CA ILE A 42 0.97 -3.79 -10.22
C ILE A 42 2.20 -3.50 -11.06
N ARG A 43 2.58 -4.46 -11.90
CA ARG A 43 3.76 -4.27 -12.72
C ARG A 43 3.58 -3.22 -13.78
N GLU A 44 2.36 -2.88 -14.12
CA GLU A 44 2.10 -1.89 -15.14
C GLU A 44 2.03 -0.49 -14.57
N LEU A 45 2.12 -0.35 -13.27
CA LEU A 45 2.04 0.95 -12.66
C LEU A 45 3.34 1.72 -12.86
N ASN A 46 3.23 3.02 -13.07
CA ASN A 46 4.41 3.84 -13.16
C ASN A 46 4.75 4.32 -11.75
N ILE A 47 5.85 5.02 -11.60
CA ILE A 47 6.33 5.44 -10.29
C ILE A 47 5.31 6.29 -9.57
N ARG A 48 4.63 7.16 -10.29
CA ARG A 48 3.64 8.01 -9.68
C ARG A 48 2.49 7.20 -9.13
N GLU A 49 2.02 6.22 -9.89
CA GLU A 49 0.93 5.37 -9.43
C GLU A 49 1.37 4.50 -8.27
N LEU A 50 2.59 4.00 -8.31
CA LEU A 50 3.11 3.20 -7.22
C LEU A 50 3.21 4.04 -5.96
N ASN A 51 3.66 5.27 -6.08
CA ASN A 51 3.75 6.15 -4.93
C ASN A 51 2.38 6.42 -4.35
N THR A 52 1.37 6.60 -5.19
CA THR A 52 0.01 6.82 -4.73
C THR A 52 -0.46 5.63 -3.90
N CYS A 53 -0.24 4.42 -4.41
CA CYS A 53 -0.65 3.23 -3.70
C CYS A 53 0.11 3.08 -2.39
N ILE A 54 1.40 3.36 -2.40
CA ILE A 54 2.20 3.27 -1.20
C ILE A 54 1.68 4.25 -0.15
N ARG A 55 1.34 5.46 -0.56
CA ARG A 55 0.83 6.45 0.38
C ARG A 55 -0.51 6.01 0.95
N VAL A 56 -1.36 5.43 0.11
CA VAL A 56 -2.64 4.95 0.58
C VAL A 56 -2.43 3.84 1.62
N LEU A 57 -1.51 2.94 1.35
CA LEU A 57 -1.24 1.86 2.28
C LEU A 57 -0.63 2.37 3.57
N LEU A 58 0.27 3.33 3.49
CA LEU A 58 0.87 3.90 4.68
C LEU A 58 -0.18 4.61 5.53
N ASP A 59 -1.11 5.27 4.87
CA ASP A 59 -2.18 5.95 5.56
C ASP A 59 -3.09 4.92 6.23
N MET A 60 -3.40 3.83 5.57
CA MET A 60 -4.20 2.76 6.15
C MET A 60 -3.48 2.13 7.34
N LYS A 61 -2.17 1.95 7.20
CA LYS A 61 -1.39 1.36 8.26
C LYS A 61 -1.38 2.28 9.48
N ASP A 62 -1.24 3.56 9.24
CA ASP A 62 -1.22 4.52 10.30
C ASP A 62 -2.57 4.57 11.00
N SER A 63 -3.65 4.50 10.24
CA SER A 63 -4.98 4.45 10.79
C SER A 63 -5.20 3.20 11.62
N ALA A 64 -4.74 2.07 11.14
CA ALA A 64 -4.89 0.82 11.85
C ALA A 64 -4.13 0.87 13.16
N ARG A 65 -2.94 1.49 13.14
CA ARG A 65 -2.17 1.60 14.33
C ARG A 65 -2.83 2.53 15.29
N SER A 66 -3.37 3.64 14.82
CA SER A 66 -4.04 4.59 15.66
C SER A 66 -5.28 3.97 16.26
N ALA A 67 -6.01 3.20 15.49
CA ALA A 67 -7.19 2.55 16.00
C ALA A 67 -6.85 1.58 17.12
N ALA A 68 -5.75 0.90 16.99
CA ALA A 68 -5.34 -0.05 17.99
C ALA A 68 -4.97 0.65 19.28
N LYS A 69 -4.38 1.84 19.20
CA LYS A 69 -4.05 2.52 20.39
C LYS A 69 -5.03 3.56 20.69
N GLY A 70 -6.03 3.71 19.92
CA GLY A 70 -6.98 4.78 20.04
C GLY A 70 -7.53 4.95 21.36
N LYS A 71 -7.75 3.96 22.08
CA LYS A 71 -8.27 4.14 23.29
C LYS A 71 -7.38 4.73 24.17
N GLN A 72 -6.17 4.54 24.06
CA GLN A 72 -5.36 5.12 24.99
C GLN A 72 -5.11 6.43 24.68
N GLU A 73 -5.22 6.88 23.58
CA GLU A 73 -4.92 8.16 23.39
C GLU A 73 -5.84 9.02 23.69
N ARG A 74 -6.72 8.83 24.03
CA ARG A 74 -7.51 9.70 24.24
C ARG A 74 -7.17 10.48 25.16
N TYR A 75 -6.71 11.04 25.42
CA TYR A 75 -6.39 11.86 26.42
C TYR A 75 -7.27 12.87 26.30
#